data_f1359ae0120f6923dd6932fae8d8c19b
#
_entry.id   f1359ae0120f6923dd6932fae8d8c19b
#
_cell.length_a   1.000
_cell.length_b   1.000
_cell.length_c   1.000
_cell.angle_alpha   90.00
_cell.angle_beta   90.00
_cell.angle_gamma   90.00
#
_symmetry.space_group_name_H-M   'P 1'
#
loop_
_entity.id
_entity.type
_entity.pdbx_description
1 polymer ?
#
loop_
_entity_poly.entity_id
_entity_poly.type
_entity_poly.pdbx_seq_one_letter_code
_entity_poly.pdbx_strand_id
1 'polypeptide(L)'
;MDEIVYKPAKPAYVKWMEQEGIPIFDGLAVEDVTELPRKPWARMGGSGSYIQLKGSGGVTGMYVVEIPPGGALEPEHHMYDELTYVLKGRGSTEIWYDGMRKQAFEWSEGSLFAPPLNTWHRHYNGSRESAFLLAVTTAPIIMDFFRDPDFVFNSSHTFKSRYNGEESYFAMSDRRYKATRTSMWDTNFIADARVSTVDNAPYKVAEGGITCFEMADNSLIGHISEWPSGIYHKAHYHAAGAILLVVRSQGYIYMWPKELGTRPFQNGKGDQVVKCNWKPGSIYSPPDGWFHTHLNSGPEPARHVALRLGSRKNPTAIHDASTRNNREGPTTSLREGGTLIEYEDEDPEILRAFQEACNKNGVQSRMPPITYRNDPIMVY
;
A
#
# COMPACT_ATOMS: atom_id res chain seq x y z
N MET A 1 11.03 -49.50 -2.70
CA MET A 1 10.03 -48.42 -2.89
C MET A 1 10.84 -47.15 -2.89
N ASP A 2 10.91 -46.50 -4.07
CA ASP A 2 11.61 -45.22 -4.17
C ASP A 2 10.88 -44.21 -3.30
N GLU A 3 11.62 -43.50 -2.47
CA GLU A 3 11.09 -42.47 -1.57
C GLU A 3 10.54 -41.32 -2.43
N ILE A 4 9.22 -41.11 -2.40
CA ILE A 4 8.57 -40.01 -3.15
C ILE A 4 8.87 -38.73 -2.38
N VAL A 5 9.86 -37.97 -2.84
CA VAL A 5 10.17 -36.64 -2.30
C VAL A 5 9.16 -35.63 -2.82
N TYR A 6 8.27 -35.17 -1.96
CA TYR A 6 7.32 -34.11 -2.28
C TYR A 6 8.03 -32.77 -2.48
N LYS A 7 7.88 -32.17 -3.66
CA LYS A 7 8.33 -30.80 -3.93
C LYS A 7 7.09 -29.89 -4.00
N PRO A 8 6.97 -28.87 -3.14
CA PRO A 8 5.89 -27.91 -3.23
C PRO A 8 5.85 -27.26 -4.62
N ALA A 9 4.68 -27.20 -5.23
CA ALA A 9 4.52 -26.46 -6.48
C ALA A 9 4.59 -24.95 -6.21
N LYS A 10 5.07 -24.19 -7.20
CA LYS A 10 4.96 -22.72 -7.14
C LYS A 10 3.49 -22.31 -7.04
N PRO A 11 3.13 -21.23 -6.28
CA PRO A 11 1.79 -20.64 -6.29
C PRO A 11 1.30 -20.34 -7.72
N ALA A 12 0.01 -20.46 -7.95
CA ALA A 12 -0.59 -20.23 -9.26
C ALA A 12 -0.37 -18.80 -9.74
N TYR A 13 -0.48 -17.82 -8.84
CA TYR A 13 -0.20 -16.42 -9.13
C TYR A 13 1.23 -16.19 -9.61
N VAL A 14 2.23 -16.82 -8.96
CA VAL A 14 3.64 -16.69 -9.37
C VAL A 14 3.85 -17.27 -10.76
N LYS A 15 3.29 -18.46 -11.05
CA LYS A 15 3.37 -19.07 -12.39
C LYS A 15 2.75 -18.18 -13.46
N TRP A 16 1.60 -17.59 -13.15
CA TRP A 16 0.90 -16.71 -14.06
C TRP A 16 1.72 -15.43 -14.37
N MET A 17 2.28 -14.76 -13.36
CA MET A 17 3.16 -13.62 -13.58
C MET A 17 4.36 -13.95 -14.46
N GLU A 18 4.99 -15.12 -14.25
CA GLU A 18 6.12 -15.58 -15.07
C GLU A 18 5.69 -15.82 -16.56
N GLN A 19 4.46 -16.27 -16.78
CA GLN A 19 3.91 -16.52 -18.12
C GLN A 19 3.58 -15.23 -18.88
N GLU A 20 3.25 -14.15 -18.19
CA GLU A 20 3.00 -12.84 -18.80
C GLU A 20 4.25 -12.22 -19.45
N GLY A 21 5.45 -12.70 -19.12
CA GLY A 21 6.71 -12.38 -19.81
C GLY A 21 7.24 -10.97 -19.56
N ILE A 22 6.63 -10.19 -18.66
CA ILE A 22 7.11 -8.87 -18.23
C ILE A 22 8.03 -8.99 -17.03
N PRO A 23 8.86 -7.96 -16.71
CA PRO A 23 9.74 -7.99 -15.55
C PRO A 23 8.95 -8.15 -14.24
N ILE A 24 9.57 -8.85 -13.28
CA ILE A 24 9.06 -9.00 -11.92
C ILE A 24 10.12 -8.43 -10.98
N PHE A 25 9.78 -7.35 -10.27
CA PHE A 25 10.62 -6.84 -9.19
C PHE A 25 10.35 -7.64 -7.92
N ASP A 26 11.40 -8.04 -7.19
CA ASP A 26 11.31 -8.67 -5.87
C ASP A 26 12.21 -7.92 -4.88
N GLY A 27 11.64 -7.45 -3.77
CA GLY A 27 12.40 -6.68 -2.79
C GLY A 27 11.57 -6.20 -1.59
N LEU A 28 12.17 -5.38 -0.74
CA LEU A 28 11.50 -4.75 0.41
C LEU A 28 10.87 -3.40 0.05
N ALA A 29 11.48 -2.69 -0.89
CA ALA A 29 11.08 -1.35 -1.31
C ALA A 29 11.49 -1.07 -2.76
N VAL A 30 10.75 -0.20 -3.42
CA VAL A 30 11.10 0.44 -4.70
C VAL A 30 11.21 1.93 -4.45
N GLU A 31 12.35 2.53 -4.79
CA GLU A 31 12.57 3.96 -4.57
C GLU A 31 11.73 4.83 -5.51
N ASP A 32 11.56 4.40 -6.76
CA ASP A 32 10.71 5.06 -7.74
C ASP A 32 10.07 4.02 -8.67
N VAL A 33 8.77 3.85 -8.54
CA VAL A 33 8.03 2.85 -9.34
C VAL A 33 8.06 3.20 -10.84
N THR A 34 8.15 4.48 -11.19
CA THR A 34 8.18 4.91 -12.59
C THR A 34 9.50 4.58 -13.29
N GLU A 35 10.55 4.29 -12.53
CA GLU A 35 11.88 3.92 -13.04
C GLU A 35 12.08 2.39 -13.16
N LEU A 36 11.12 1.58 -12.73
CA LEU A 36 11.21 0.13 -12.88
C LEU A 36 11.35 -0.28 -14.36
N PRO A 37 12.21 -1.28 -14.68
CA PRO A 37 12.26 -1.85 -16.01
C PRO A 37 10.90 -2.36 -16.44
N ARG A 38 10.45 -2.00 -17.64
CA ARG A 38 9.16 -2.45 -18.20
C ARG A 38 9.38 -3.12 -19.55
N LYS A 39 8.45 -3.99 -19.93
CA LYS A 39 8.37 -4.58 -21.26
C LYS A 39 6.95 -4.43 -21.81
N PRO A 40 6.77 -4.46 -23.14
CA PRO A 40 5.46 -4.56 -23.75
C PRO A 40 4.66 -5.69 -23.12
N TRP A 41 3.44 -5.38 -22.70
CA TRP A 41 2.56 -6.32 -22.00
C TRP A 41 1.39 -6.67 -22.91
N ALA A 42 1.47 -7.85 -23.52
CA ALA A 42 0.53 -8.25 -24.57
C ALA A 42 -0.94 -8.22 -24.12
N ARG A 43 -1.22 -8.66 -22.88
CA ARG A 43 -2.58 -8.64 -22.32
C ARG A 43 -3.11 -7.23 -22.09
N MET A 44 -2.28 -6.32 -21.60
CA MET A 44 -2.68 -4.96 -21.23
C MET A 44 -2.58 -3.94 -22.37
N GLY A 45 -1.82 -4.22 -23.43
CA GLY A 45 -1.61 -3.29 -24.55
C GLY A 45 -0.70 -2.10 -24.26
N GLY A 46 -0.13 -2.02 -23.05
CA GLY A 46 0.88 -1.04 -22.64
C GLY A 46 2.23 -1.68 -22.39
N SER A 47 3.06 -1.07 -21.54
CA SER A 47 4.30 -1.66 -21.02
C SER A 47 4.21 -1.76 -19.51
N GLY A 48 4.65 -2.86 -18.91
CA GLY A 48 4.48 -3.06 -17.50
C GLY A 48 5.57 -3.83 -16.78
N SER A 49 5.44 -3.89 -15.46
CA SER A 49 6.24 -4.68 -14.55
C SER A 49 5.40 -5.12 -13.35
N TYR A 50 5.53 -6.38 -12.96
CA TYR A 50 5.02 -6.84 -11.67
C TYR A 50 5.94 -6.41 -10.53
N ILE A 51 5.35 -6.25 -9.36
CA ILE A 51 6.07 -5.86 -8.14
C ILE A 51 5.69 -6.83 -7.03
N GLN A 52 6.66 -7.58 -6.52
CA GLN A 52 6.55 -8.44 -5.36
C GLN A 52 7.33 -7.81 -4.22
N LEU A 53 6.64 -7.20 -3.25
CA LEU A 53 7.26 -6.74 -2.03
C LEU A 53 7.22 -7.86 -0.98
N LYS A 54 8.35 -8.15 -0.34
CA LYS A 54 8.48 -9.23 0.66
C LYS A 54 7.47 -9.12 1.80
N GLY A 55 7.10 -7.89 2.17
CA GLY A 55 6.09 -7.64 3.19
C GLY A 55 4.65 -7.81 2.73
N SER A 56 4.39 -8.04 1.43
CA SER A 56 3.02 -8.28 0.94
C SER A 56 2.43 -9.61 1.45
N GLY A 57 3.28 -10.53 1.91
CA GLY A 57 2.87 -11.81 2.48
C GLY A 57 2.13 -12.74 1.50
N GLY A 58 2.22 -12.48 0.19
CA GLY A 58 1.49 -13.24 -0.82
C GLY A 58 -0.03 -12.99 -0.82
N VAL A 59 -0.53 -11.99 -0.09
CA VAL A 59 -1.97 -11.67 -0.05
C VAL A 59 -2.34 -10.47 -0.91
N THR A 60 -1.37 -9.61 -1.23
CA THR A 60 -1.53 -8.49 -2.16
C THR A 60 -0.53 -8.58 -3.30
N GLY A 61 -1.02 -8.43 -4.53
CA GLY A 61 -0.21 -8.31 -5.74
C GLY A 61 -0.12 -6.85 -6.17
N MET A 62 0.89 -6.53 -6.97
CA MET A 62 1.06 -5.19 -7.53
C MET A 62 1.62 -5.26 -8.94
N TYR A 63 1.26 -4.26 -9.72
CA TYR A 63 1.92 -3.98 -10.99
C TYR A 63 1.94 -2.49 -11.28
N VAL A 64 2.88 -2.08 -12.10
CA VAL A 64 2.88 -0.76 -12.73
C VAL A 64 2.69 -0.95 -14.23
N VAL A 65 1.82 -0.11 -14.83
CA VAL A 65 1.63 -0.06 -16.25
C VAL A 65 1.85 1.35 -16.78
N GLU A 66 2.55 1.44 -17.90
CA GLU A 66 2.79 2.65 -18.67
C GLU A 66 1.86 2.68 -19.89
N ILE A 67 1.12 3.77 -20.04
CA ILE A 67 0.26 4.04 -21.17
C ILE A 67 0.92 5.12 -22.03
N PRO A 68 1.26 4.86 -23.30
CA PRO A 68 1.94 5.83 -24.16
C PRO A 68 1.08 7.10 -24.37
N PRO A 69 1.70 8.22 -24.79
CA PRO A 69 0.98 9.47 -25.06
C PRO A 69 -0.21 9.29 -26.00
N GLY A 70 -1.39 9.74 -25.59
CA GLY A 70 -2.62 9.60 -26.37
C GLY A 70 -3.09 8.17 -26.61
N GLY A 71 -2.45 7.18 -25.96
CA GLY A 71 -2.76 5.76 -26.09
C GLY A 71 -3.83 5.28 -25.12
N ALA A 72 -4.15 4.01 -25.22
CA ALA A 72 -5.07 3.33 -24.31
C ALA A 72 -4.56 1.91 -24.03
N LEU A 73 -4.95 1.35 -22.90
CA LEU A 73 -4.78 -0.07 -22.61
C LEU A 73 -5.84 -0.89 -23.35
N GLU A 74 -5.62 -2.19 -23.49
CA GLU A 74 -6.69 -3.10 -23.88
C GLU A 74 -7.74 -3.18 -22.75
N PRO A 75 -9.02 -3.38 -23.08
CA PRO A 75 -10.04 -3.57 -22.05
C PRO A 75 -9.83 -4.89 -21.33
N GLU A 76 -9.97 -4.87 -20.02
CA GLU A 76 -9.91 -6.07 -19.19
C GLU A 76 -11.01 -6.13 -18.15
N HIS A 77 -11.26 -7.32 -17.61
CA HIS A 77 -12.03 -7.55 -16.41
C HIS A 77 -11.43 -8.73 -15.64
N HIS A 78 -11.67 -8.81 -14.36
CA HIS A 78 -11.09 -9.86 -13.53
C HIS A 78 -11.85 -10.07 -12.24
N MET A 79 -11.76 -11.29 -11.70
CA MET A 79 -12.44 -11.74 -10.49
C MET A 79 -11.68 -11.38 -9.20
N TYR A 80 -10.70 -10.49 -9.24
CA TYR A 80 -10.00 -9.98 -8.05
C TYR A 80 -10.26 -8.48 -7.88
N ASP A 81 -10.16 -8.02 -6.63
CA ASP A 81 -10.29 -6.60 -6.31
C ASP A 81 -9.01 -5.85 -6.65
N GLU A 82 -9.17 -4.60 -7.09
CA GLU A 82 -8.08 -3.70 -7.47
C GLU A 82 -8.30 -2.29 -6.94
N LEU A 83 -7.20 -1.65 -6.51
CA LEU A 83 -7.09 -0.22 -6.26
C LEU A 83 -5.99 0.35 -7.15
N THR A 84 -6.33 1.35 -7.96
CA THR A 84 -5.41 1.99 -8.90
C THR A 84 -5.06 3.40 -8.45
N TYR A 85 -3.75 3.68 -8.36
CA TYR A 85 -3.20 5.01 -8.10
C TYR A 85 -2.50 5.57 -9.34
N VAL A 86 -2.77 6.82 -9.68
CA VAL A 86 -2.14 7.51 -10.81
C VAL A 86 -0.82 8.14 -10.35
N LEU A 87 0.30 7.50 -10.73
CA LEU A 87 1.65 7.98 -10.41
C LEU A 87 2.03 9.21 -11.23
N LYS A 88 1.63 9.24 -12.52
CA LYS A 88 1.94 10.33 -13.45
C LYS A 88 0.90 10.37 -14.58
N GLY A 89 0.63 11.57 -15.09
CA GLY A 89 -0.23 11.78 -16.24
C GLY A 89 -1.67 12.08 -15.89
N ARG A 90 -2.51 12.14 -16.93
CA ARG A 90 -3.95 12.35 -16.83
C ARG A 90 -4.67 11.59 -17.93
N GLY A 91 -5.90 11.19 -17.65
CA GLY A 91 -6.68 10.42 -18.61
C GLY A 91 -8.08 10.14 -18.13
N SER A 92 -8.65 9.08 -18.64
CA SER A 92 -9.97 8.62 -18.25
C SER A 92 -10.03 7.09 -18.17
N THR A 93 -11.02 6.59 -17.46
CA THR A 93 -11.35 5.15 -17.42
C THR A 93 -12.79 4.97 -17.80
N GLU A 94 -13.06 4.07 -18.75
CA GLU A 94 -14.40 3.54 -19.02
C GLU A 94 -14.64 2.29 -18.19
N ILE A 95 -15.86 2.13 -17.67
CA ILE A 95 -16.33 0.97 -16.88
C ILE A 95 -17.68 0.50 -17.39
N TRP A 96 -17.87 -0.81 -17.57
CA TRP A 96 -19.15 -1.38 -17.99
C TRP A 96 -19.26 -2.88 -17.64
N TYR A 97 -20.47 -3.39 -17.62
CA TYR A 97 -20.76 -4.81 -17.83
C TYR A 97 -21.33 -5.00 -19.24
N ASP A 98 -21.22 -6.19 -19.78
CA ASP A 98 -21.79 -6.52 -21.11
C ASP A 98 -23.29 -6.21 -21.14
N GLY A 99 -23.71 -5.53 -22.21
CA GLY A 99 -25.08 -5.08 -22.39
C GLY A 99 -25.48 -3.83 -21.61
N MET A 100 -24.61 -3.26 -20.78
CA MET A 100 -24.84 -2.00 -20.08
C MET A 100 -24.17 -0.81 -20.78
N ARG A 101 -24.69 0.40 -20.49
CA ARG A 101 -24.06 1.65 -20.94
C ARG A 101 -22.72 1.81 -20.23
N LYS A 102 -21.69 2.17 -20.99
CA LYS A 102 -20.39 2.54 -20.46
C LYS A 102 -20.47 3.82 -19.65
N GLN A 103 -19.90 3.82 -18.47
CA GLN A 103 -19.65 4.99 -17.66
C GLN A 103 -18.17 5.38 -17.79
N ALA A 104 -17.85 6.66 -17.73
CA ALA A 104 -16.48 7.13 -17.78
C ALA A 104 -16.24 8.18 -16.69
N PHE A 105 -15.03 8.19 -16.17
CA PHE A 105 -14.54 9.23 -15.26
C PHE A 105 -13.11 9.62 -15.63
N GLU A 106 -12.74 10.86 -15.31
CA GLU A 106 -11.41 11.38 -15.55
C GLU A 106 -10.54 11.27 -14.29
N TRP A 107 -9.24 11.12 -14.51
CA TRP A 107 -8.24 11.07 -13.47
C TRP A 107 -6.98 11.87 -13.85
N SER A 108 -6.22 12.25 -12.84
CA SER A 108 -4.93 12.91 -12.96
C SER A 108 -3.94 12.36 -11.94
N GLU A 109 -2.69 12.80 -12.03
CA GLU A 109 -1.68 12.45 -11.04
C GLU A 109 -2.17 12.68 -9.61
N GLY A 110 -2.01 11.67 -8.75
CA GLY A 110 -2.52 11.66 -7.39
C GLY A 110 -3.92 11.06 -7.22
N SER A 111 -4.65 10.82 -8.32
CA SER A 111 -5.97 10.17 -8.24
C SER A 111 -5.86 8.72 -7.76
N LEU A 112 -6.85 8.29 -6.99
CA LEU A 112 -7.00 6.92 -6.50
C LEU A 112 -8.44 6.47 -6.74
N PHE A 113 -8.63 5.29 -7.32
CA PHE A 113 -9.93 4.72 -7.63
C PHE A 113 -9.89 3.18 -7.65
N ALA A 114 -11.07 2.56 -7.67
CA ALA A 114 -11.21 1.11 -7.76
C ALA A 114 -12.23 0.74 -8.83
N PRO A 115 -11.85 -0.01 -9.87
CA PRO A 115 -12.82 -0.67 -10.73
C PRO A 115 -13.70 -1.61 -9.89
N PRO A 116 -15.04 -1.60 -10.04
CA PRO A 116 -15.88 -2.58 -9.37
C PRO A 116 -15.56 -4.00 -9.84
N LEU A 117 -15.67 -4.97 -8.93
CA LEU A 117 -15.30 -6.36 -9.20
C LEU A 117 -15.91 -6.90 -10.50
N ASN A 118 -15.06 -7.46 -11.35
CA ASN A 118 -15.39 -8.07 -12.64
C ASN A 118 -16.11 -7.16 -13.64
N THR A 119 -15.99 -5.83 -13.48
CA THR A 119 -16.41 -4.90 -14.54
C THR A 119 -15.35 -4.84 -15.62
N TRP A 120 -15.78 -4.81 -16.89
CA TRP A 120 -14.90 -4.36 -17.95
C TRP A 120 -14.42 -2.96 -17.63
N HIS A 121 -13.13 -2.72 -17.77
CA HIS A 121 -12.56 -1.39 -17.64
C HIS A 121 -11.46 -1.17 -18.67
N ARG A 122 -11.29 0.07 -19.10
CA ARG A 122 -10.28 0.50 -20.05
C ARG A 122 -9.73 1.85 -19.69
N HIS A 123 -8.41 1.96 -19.61
CA HIS A 123 -7.72 3.21 -19.29
C HIS A 123 -7.20 3.90 -20.56
N TYR A 124 -7.39 5.22 -20.62
CA TYR A 124 -6.98 6.08 -21.73
C TYR A 124 -6.05 7.16 -21.20
N ASN A 125 -4.90 7.36 -21.85
CA ASN A 125 -4.00 8.46 -21.55
C ASN A 125 -4.37 9.68 -22.40
N GLY A 126 -4.92 10.72 -21.78
CA GLY A 126 -5.28 11.99 -22.43
C GLY A 126 -4.15 13.02 -22.44
N SER A 127 -2.91 12.64 -22.06
CA SER A 127 -1.77 13.55 -22.02
C SER A 127 -0.82 13.38 -23.20
N ARG A 128 0.12 14.33 -23.34
CA ARG A 128 1.19 14.27 -24.34
C ARG A 128 2.43 13.52 -23.87
N GLU A 129 2.41 13.06 -22.63
CA GLU A 129 3.46 12.24 -22.00
C GLU A 129 2.88 10.89 -21.61
N SER A 130 3.74 9.91 -21.33
CA SER A 130 3.31 8.64 -20.80
C SER A 130 2.59 8.80 -19.45
N ALA A 131 1.51 8.06 -19.25
CA ALA A 131 0.86 7.95 -17.95
C ALA A 131 1.28 6.65 -17.28
N PHE A 132 1.41 6.70 -15.94
CA PHE A 132 1.81 5.55 -15.11
C PHE A 132 0.74 5.28 -14.07
N LEU A 133 0.21 4.07 -14.08
CA LEU A 133 -0.75 3.58 -13.12
C LEU A 133 -0.11 2.49 -12.26
N LEU A 134 -0.24 2.59 -10.94
CA LEU A 134 0.13 1.56 -9.98
C LEU A 134 -1.15 0.89 -9.48
N ALA A 135 -1.27 -0.40 -9.70
CA ALA A 135 -2.37 -1.20 -9.18
C ALA A 135 -1.92 -2.03 -7.98
N VAL A 136 -2.77 -2.10 -6.97
CA VAL A 136 -2.67 -3.02 -5.82
C VAL A 136 -3.89 -3.93 -5.84
N THR A 137 -3.69 -5.24 -5.82
CA THR A 137 -4.73 -6.22 -6.13
C THR A 137 -4.80 -7.35 -5.11
N THR A 138 -5.93 -8.06 -5.08
CA THR A 138 -6.08 -9.35 -4.39
C THR A 138 -5.83 -10.55 -5.30
N ALA A 139 -5.23 -10.32 -6.49
CA ALA A 139 -4.94 -11.36 -7.47
C ALA A 139 -4.22 -12.60 -6.89
N PRO A 140 -3.20 -12.48 -5.99
CA PRO A 140 -2.55 -13.66 -5.44
C PRO A 140 -3.53 -14.63 -4.78
N ILE A 141 -4.45 -14.12 -3.95
CA ILE A 141 -5.44 -14.94 -3.24
C ILE A 141 -6.37 -15.63 -4.22
N ILE A 142 -6.92 -14.87 -5.17
CA ILE A 142 -7.91 -15.39 -6.12
C ILE A 142 -7.27 -16.42 -7.08
N MET A 143 -6.09 -16.10 -7.60
CA MET A 143 -5.37 -17.00 -8.50
C MET A 143 -4.93 -18.30 -7.81
N ASP A 144 -4.45 -18.20 -6.56
CA ASP A 144 -3.99 -19.37 -5.80
C ASP A 144 -5.14 -20.28 -5.35
N PHE A 145 -6.32 -19.72 -5.08
CA PHE A 145 -7.49 -20.50 -4.70
C PHE A 145 -8.16 -21.16 -5.91
N PHE A 146 -8.41 -20.43 -6.97
CA PHE A 146 -9.14 -20.97 -8.12
C PHE A 146 -8.22 -21.73 -9.08
N ARG A 147 -6.97 -21.30 -9.27
CA ARG A 147 -5.97 -21.91 -10.14
C ARG A 147 -6.45 -22.06 -11.58
N ASP A 148 -7.36 -21.21 -12.00
CA ASP A 148 -8.03 -21.20 -13.28
C ASP A 148 -8.04 -19.77 -13.85
N PRO A 149 -7.09 -19.40 -14.73
CA PRO A 149 -7.03 -18.10 -15.36
C PRO A 149 -8.28 -17.77 -16.20
N ASP A 150 -8.91 -18.77 -16.79
CA ASP A 150 -10.13 -18.56 -17.59
C ASP A 150 -11.28 -18.07 -16.69
N PHE A 151 -11.47 -18.68 -15.54
CA PHE A 151 -12.42 -18.21 -14.54
C PHE A 151 -12.09 -16.79 -14.07
N VAL A 152 -10.82 -16.47 -13.88
CA VAL A 152 -10.40 -15.17 -13.34
C VAL A 152 -10.60 -14.04 -14.35
N PHE A 153 -10.30 -14.27 -15.65
CA PHE A 153 -10.28 -13.22 -16.67
C PHE A 153 -11.41 -13.29 -17.70
N ASN A 154 -12.18 -14.39 -17.73
CA ASN A 154 -13.25 -14.58 -18.71
C ASN A 154 -14.60 -14.90 -18.08
N SER A 155 -14.76 -14.71 -16.77
CA SER A 155 -16.03 -14.92 -16.10
C SER A 155 -17.07 -13.87 -16.53
N SER A 156 -18.22 -14.32 -17.03
CA SER A 156 -19.33 -13.46 -17.42
C SER A 156 -20.21 -12.99 -16.23
N HIS A 157 -19.83 -13.33 -14.99
CA HIS A 157 -20.63 -12.98 -13.82
C HIS A 157 -20.62 -11.46 -13.56
N THR A 158 -21.78 -10.90 -13.23
CA THR A 158 -21.96 -9.49 -12.89
C THR A 158 -22.32 -9.32 -11.42
N PHE A 159 -21.55 -8.52 -10.69
CA PHE A 159 -21.79 -8.21 -9.27
C PHE A 159 -22.67 -6.96 -9.13
N LYS A 160 -23.95 -7.08 -9.51
CA LYS A 160 -24.90 -5.96 -9.52
C LYS A 160 -25.12 -5.32 -8.14
N SER A 161 -24.84 -6.04 -7.05
CA SER A 161 -24.87 -5.49 -5.69
C SER A 161 -23.70 -4.53 -5.40
N ARG A 162 -22.59 -4.65 -6.13
CA ARG A 162 -21.42 -3.75 -6.00
C ARG A 162 -21.48 -2.58 -6.98
N TYR A 163 -21.96 -2.84 -8.20
CA TYR A 163 -22.11 -1.84 -9.25
C TYR A 163 -23.20 -2.25 -10.23
N ASN A 164 -24.13 -1.35 -10.52
CA ASN A 164 -25.22 -1.56 -11.43
C ASN A 164 -25.40 -0.43 -12.46
N GLY A 165 -24.27 0.23 -12.82
CA GLY A 165 -24.24 1.29 -13.83
C GLY A 165 -24.67 2.66 -13.33
N GLU A 166 -24.53 2.95 -12.02
CA GLU A 166 -24.87 4.24 -11.43
C GLU A 166 -23.99 5.34 -11.98
N GLU A 167 -24.58 6.39 -12.57
CA GLU A 167 -23.85 7.52 -13.19
C GLU A 167 -22.98 8.27 -12.19
N SER A 168 -23.39 8.32 -10.92
CA SER A 168 -22.65 9.01 -9.86
C SER A 168 -21.63 8.12 -9.12
N TYR A 169 -21.38 6.89 -9.59
CA TYR A 169 -20.55 5.93 -8.86
C TYR A 169 -19.14 6.45 -8.53
N PHE A 170 -18.55 7.17 -9.47
CA PHE A 170 -17.23 7.81 -9.31
C PHE A 170 -17.31 9.32 -9.01
N ALA A 171 -18.49 9.81 -8.66
CA ALA A 171 -18.61 11.20 -8.19
C ALA A 171 -17.81 11.39 -6.89
N MET A 172 -17.16 12.54 -6.76
CA MET A 172 -16.48 12.89 -5.51
C MET A 172 -17.50 12.92 -4.37
N SER A 173 -17.14 12.31 -3.25
CA SER A 173 -17.96 12.26 -2.05
C SER A 173 -17.14 12.71 -0.84
N ASP A 174 -17.69 13.58 -0.03
CA ASP A 174 -17.12 13.97 1.27
C ASP A 174 -17.76 13.17 2.43
N ARG A 175 -18.52 12.13 2.11
CA ARG A 175 -19.20 11.32 3.09
C ARG A 175 -18.22 10.59 3.98
N ARG A 176 -18.22 10.93 5.25
CA ARG A 176 -17.37 10.32 6.27
C ARG A 176 -18.21 9.83 7.44
N TYR A 177 -17.81 8.72 8.02
CA TYR A 177 -18.39 8.22 9.25
C TYR A 177 -17.28 7.88 10.25
N LYS A 178 -17.59 8.07 11.52
CA LYS A 178 -16.64 7.81 12.60
C LYS A 178 -16.48 6.31 12.79
N ALA A 179 -15.25 5.83 12.66
CA ALA A 179 -14.87 4.50 13.06
C ALA A 179 -14.00 4.64 14.33
N THR A 180 -13.99 3.66 15.22
CA THR A 180 -13.39 3.65 16.57
C THR A 180 -12.38 4.75 16.91
N ARG A 181 -11.26 4.87 16.17
CA ARG A 181 -10.18 5.87 16.41
C ARG A 181 -9.90 6.77 15.21
N THR A 182 -10.48 6.48 14.06
CA THR A 182 -10.27 7.20 12.79
C THR A 182 -11.60 7.43 12.12
N SER A 183 -11.66 8.32 11.15
CA SER A 183 -12.79 8.38 10.22
C SER A 183 -12.61 7.40 9.07
N MET A 184 -13.74 6.99 8.50
CA MET A 184 -13.82 6.21 7.27
C MET A 184 -14.44 7.08 6.19
N TRP A 185 -13.72 7.29 5.12
CA TRP A 185 -14.19 8.01 3.95
C TRP A 185 -14.90 7.03 2.99
N ASP A 186 -16.19 7.23 2.77
CA ASP A 186 -17.00 6.45 1.87
C ASP A 186 -17.00 7.09 0.48
N THR A 187 -16.10 6.64 -0.37
CA THR A 187 -15.90 7.18 -1.71
C THR A 187 -15.37 6.11 -2.65
N ASN A 188 -15.72 6.19 -3.94
CA ASN A 188 -15.16 5.31 -4.97
C ASN A 188 -14.09 6.01 -5.81
N PHE A 189 -13.85 7.30 -5.54
CA PHE A 189 -12.86 8.11 -6.23
C PHE A 189 -12.28 9.18 -5.32
N ILE A 190 -10.95 9.26 -5.22
CA ILE A 190 -10.21 10.35 -4.59
C ILE A 190 -9.48 11.10 -5.69
N ALA A 191 -9.83 12.36 -5.89
CA ALA A 191 -9.29 13.17 -7.00
C ALA A 191 -7.78 13.38 -6.87
N ASP A 192 -7.28 13.65 -5.65
CA ASP A 192 -5.86 13.79 -5.37
C ASP A 192 -5.54 13.41 -3.91
N ALA A 193 -4.94 12.24 -3.73
CA ALA A 193 -4.55 11.76 -2.41
C ALA A 193 -3.41 12.59 -1.77
N ARG A 194 -2.68 13.38 -2.56
CA ARG A 194 -1.57 14.23 -2.09
C ARG A 194 -2.05 15.43 -1.27
N VAL A 195 -3.29 15.87 -1.49
CA VAL A 195 -3.85 17.09 -0.87
C VAL A 195 -5.22 16.89 -0.21
N SER A 196 -5.81 15.70 -0.32
CA SER A 196 -7.10 15.39 0.32
C SER A 196 -7.07 15.65 1.83
N THR A 197 -8.20 16.03 2.41
CA THR A 197 -8.30 16.27 3.87
C THR A 197 -8.04 15.00 4.66
N VAL A 198 -7.19 15.09 5.68
CA VAL A 198 -6.85 14.00 6.61
C VAL A 198 -7.28 14.43 8.00
N ASP A 199 -7.98 13.55 8.73
CA ASP A 199 -8.45 13.84 10.07
C ASP A 199 -7.32 13.73 11.08
N ASN A 200 -7.34 14.61 12.09
CA ASN A 200 -6.34 14.57 13.16
C ASN A 200 -6.49 13.28 13.98
N ALA A 201 -5.40 12.52 14.10
CA ALA A 201 -5.35 11.25 14.82
C ALA A 201 -3.94 11.03 15.43
N PRO A 202 -3.59 11.73 16.51
CA PRO A 202 -2.22 11.80 17.05
C PRO A 202 -1.84 10.61 17.94
N TYR A 203 -2.02 9.37 17.48
CA TYR A 203 -1.68 8.19 18.30
C TYR A 203 -0.34 7.52 17.93
N LYS A 204 0.14 7.66 16.69
CA LYS A 204 1.46 7.15 16.26
C LYS A 204 2.55 8.21 16.26
N VAL A 205 2.15 9.47 16.24
CA VAL A 205 3.02 10.64 16.29
C VAL A 205 2.35 11.72 17.14
N ALA A 206 3.13 12.65 17.69
CA ALA A 206 2.60 13.75 18.50
C ALA A 206 1.66 14.68 17.68
N GLU A 207 1.96 14.85 16.39
CA GLU A 207 1.16 15.66 15.46
C GLU A 207 0.99 14.87 14.15
N GLY A 208 -0.24 14.68 13.70
CA GLY A 208 -0.50 13.96 12.45
C GLY A 208 -1.96 13.58 12.27
N GLY A 209 -2.27 13.03 11.12
CA GLY A 209 -3.61 12.64 10.76
C GLY A 209 -3.66 11.31 10.02
N ILE A 210 -4.80 10.64 10.13
CA ILE A 210 -5.11 9.43 9.38
C ILE A 210 -6.58 9.45 9.00
N THR A 211 -6.87 9.24 7.71
CA THR A 211 -8.21 8.99 7.20
C THR A 211 -8.22 7.65 6.48
N CYS A 212 -9.05 6.73 6.93
CA CYS A 212 -9.25 5.47 6.24
C CYS A 212 -10.28 5.62 5.11
N PHE A 213 -10.20 4.76 4.10
CA PHE A 213 -11.17 4.70 3.01
C PHE A 213 -11.38 3.28 2.53
N GLU A 214 -12.57 3.00 2.00
CA GLU A 214 -12.93 1.77 1.27
C GLU A 214 -13.66 2.18 0.00
N MET A 215 -13.31 1.56 -1.14
CA MET A 215 -13.83 1.88 -2.47
C MET A 215 -14.48 0.64 -3.09
N ALA A 216 -15.54 0.84 -3.87
CA ALA A 216 -16.17 -0.18 -4.71
C ALA A 216 -16.55 -1.48 -3.97
N ASP A 217 -16.89 -1.39 -2.69
CA ASP A 217 -17.07 -2.56 -1.80
C ASP A 217 -15.92 -3.58 -1.87
N ASN A 218 -14.72 -3.06 -2.12
CA ASN A 218 -13.50 -3.81 -2.30
C ASN A 218 -13.08 -4.51 -1.00
N SER A 219 -12.37 -5.62 -1.11
CA SER A 219 -11.73 -6.29 0.02
C SER A 219 -10.37 -5.69 0.41
N LEU A 220 -9.94 -4.63 -0.27
CA LEU A 220 -8.81 -3.81 0.10
C LEU A 220 -9.27 -2.57 0.85
N ILE A 221 -8.69 -2.31 2.01
CA ILE A 221 -8.86 -1.08 2.76
C ILE A 221 -7.63 -0.21 2.61
N GLY A 222 -7.83 1.10 2.48
CA GLY A 222 -6.74 2.06 2.48
C GLY A 222 -6.80 3.05 3.62
N HIS A 223 -5.69 3.72 3.86
CA HIS A 223 -5.67 4.95 4.62
C HIS A 223 -4.62 5.93 4.08
N ILE A 224 -4.93 7.20 4.23
CA ILE A 224 -3.98 8.29 4.00
C ILE A 224 -3.50 8.74 5.36
N SER A 225 -2.18 8.72 5.58
CA SER A 225 -1.53 9.26 6.77
C SER A 225 -0.70 10.48 6.41
N GLU A 226 -0.71 11.48 7.30
CA GLU A 226 0.08 12.70 7.16
C GLU A 226 0.74 13.05 8.49
N TRP A 227 2.02 13.47 8.45
CA TRP A 227 2.73 13.98 9.63
C TRP A 227 3.76 15.06 9.23
N PRO A 228 4.05 16.00 10.15
CA PRO A 228 4.89 17.15 9.84
C PRO A 228 6.33 16.81 9.44
N SER A 229 6.99 17.78 8.80
CA SER A 229 8.44 17.82 8.61
C SER A 229 9.16 17.77 9.96
N GLY A 230 10.30 17.07 10.00
CA GLY A 230 11.13 16.98 11.21
C GLY A 230 10.57 16.08 12.32
N ILE A 231 9.60 15.22 12.00
CA ILE A 231 8.97 14.25 12.93
C ILE A 231 9.04 12.84 12.32
N TYR A 232 9.15 11.82 13.16
CA TYR A 232 9.00 10.43 12.77
C TYR A 232 7.99 9.69 13.63
N HIS A 233 7.45 8.58 13.09
CA HIS A 233 6.51 7.69 13.77
C HIS A 233 7.20 6.85 14.83
N LYS A 234 6.53 6.55 15.93
CA LYS A 234 6.95 5.48 16.84
C LYS A 234 7.07 4.17 16.06
N ALA A 235 8.15 3.44 16.29
CA ALA A 235 8.34 2.14 15.67
C ALA A 235 7.26 1.16 16.16
N HIS A 236 6.74 0.37 15.23
CA HIS A 236 5.73 -0.65 15.53
C HIS A 236 5.82 -1.79 14.52
N TYR A 237 5.16 -2.91 14.81
CA TYR A 237 4.97 -3.98 13.83
C TYR A 237 3.50 -4.38 13.72
N HIS A 238 3.16 -4.99 12.61
CA HIS A 238 1.87 -5.59 12.32
C HIS A 238 2.05 -6.80 11.40
N ALA A 239 0.96 -7.53 11.12
CA ALA A 239 0.97 -8.62 10.15
C ALA A 239 1.31 -8.12 8.73
N ALA A 240 1.79 -9.02 7.88
CA ALA A 240 2.10 -8.77 6.48
C ALA A 240 0.91 -8.20 5.67
N GLY A 241 1.19 -7.71 4.48
CA GLY A 241 0.19 -7.31 3.48
C GLY A 241 -0.08 -5.81 3.39
N ALA A 242 0.54 -4.96 4.22
CA ALA A 242 0.42 -3.51 4.07
C ALA A 242 1.42 -2.99 3.02
N ILE A 243 0.90 -2.38 1.96
CA ILE A 243 1.68 -1.68 0.94
C ILE A 243 1.61 -0.19 1.24
N LEU A 244 2.76 0.47 1.34
CA LEU A 244 2.84 1.90 1.58
C LEU A 244 3.39 2.59 0.33
N LEU A 245 2.60 3.52 -0.22
CA LEU A 245 2.96 4.40 -1.32
C LEU A 245 3.22 5.80 -0.77
N VAL A 246 4.38 6.35 -1.06
CA VAL A 246 4.74 7.72 -0.71
C VAL A 246 4.18 8.67 -1.76
N VAL A 247 3.39 9.64 -1.34
CA VAL A 247 2.77 10.61 -2.26
C VAL A 247 3.24 12.04 -2.04
N ARG A 248 3.91 12.33 -0.90
CA ARG A 248 4.48 13.66 -0.61
C ARG A 248 5.65 13.58 0.37
N SER A 249 6.60 14.52 0.24
CA SER A 249 7.84 14.68 1.00
C SER A 249 8.89 13.60 0.69
N GLN A 250 9.98 13.61 1.46
CA GLN A 250 11.09 12.66 1.35
C GLN A 250 11.62 12.30 2.73
N GLY A 251 12.20 11.11 2.83
CA GLY A 251 12.77 10.62 4.07
C GLY A 251 13.26 9.19 3.94
N TYR A 252 13.10 8.42 4.99
CA TYR A 252 13.46 7.01 4.98
C TYR A 252 12.64 6.21 5.97
N ILE A 253 12.69 4.89 5.82
CA ILE A 253 12.14 3.93 6.76
C ILE A 253 13.30 3.10 7.32
N TYR A 254 13.26 2.80 8.62
CA TYR A 254 13.99 1.69 9.21
C TYR A 254 13.04 0.51 9.40
N MET A 255 13.52 -0.70 9.09
CA MET A 255 12.81 -1.96 9.27
C MET A 255 13.74 -2.99 9.86
N TRP A 256 13.30 -3.75 10.88
CA TRP A 256 14.10 -4.82 11.48
C TRP A 256 13.23 -5.92 12.11
N PRO A 257 13.69 -7.19 12.09
CA PRO A 257 13.00 -8.28 12.76
C PRO A 257 12.77 -8.00 14.26
N LYS A 258 11.61 -8.31 14.79
CA LYS A 258 11.27 -8.07 16.20
C LYS A 258 12.23 -8.78 17.17
N GLU A 259 12.82 -9.88 16.77
CA GLU A 259 13.80 -10.68 17.53
C GLU A 259 15.09 -9.89 17.84
N LEU A 260 15.35 -8.80 17.12
CA LEU A 260 16.47 -7.89 17.43
C LEU A 260 16.16 -6.98 18.63
N GLY A 261 14.91 -6.99 19.11
CA GLY A 261 14.44 -6.16 20.22
C GLY A 261 14.17 -4.72 19.84
N THR A 262 13.95 -3.87 20.84
CA THR A 262 13.62 -2.45 20.64
C THR A 262 14.84 -1.58 20.36
N ARG A 263 16.07 -2.09 20.62
CA ARG A 263 17.34 -1.35 20.51
C ARG A 263 18.39 -2.09 19.69
N PRO A 264 18.15 -2.34 18.39
CA PRO A 264 19.06 -3.14 17.57
C PRO A 264 20.45 -2.57 17.42
N PHE A 265 20.60 -1.24 17.34
CA PHE A 265 21.92 -0.60 17.21
C PHE A 265 22.72 -0.71 18.51
N GLN A 266 22.12 -0.40 19.66
CA GLN A 266 22.78 -0.55 20.96
C GLN A 266 23.14 -2.02 21.27
N ASN A 267 22.38 -2.99 20.75
CA ASN A 267 22.64 -4.40 20.89
C ASN A 267 23.69 -4.94 19.91
N GLY A 268 24.34 -4.04 19.13
CA GLY A 268 25.37 -4.42 18.15
C GLY A 268 24.82 -5.14 16.90
N LYS A 269 23.54 -5.02 16.61
CA LYS A 269 22.84 -5.64 15.46
C LYS A 269 22.36 -4.63 14.42
N GLY A 270 22.96 -3.44 14.42
CA GLY A 270 22.58 -2.36 13.51
C GLY A 270 22.78 -2.71 12.02
N ASP A 271 23.66 -3.65 11.70
CA ASP A 271 23.90 -4.20 10.36
C ASP A 271 22.69 -5.00 9.81
N GLN A 272 21.82 -5.45 10.69
CA GLN A 272 20.57 -6.17 10.36
C GLN A 272 19.35 -5.24 10.24
N VAL A 273 19.51 -3.95 10.53
CA VAL A 273 18.48 -2.93 10.34
C VAL A 273 18.51 -2.46 8.88
N VAL A 274 17.40 -2.69 8.18
CA VAL A 274 17.26 -2.25 6.78
C VAL A 274 16.84 -0.79 6.75
N LYS A 275 17.57 0.03 6.01
CA LYS A 275 17.22 1.41 5.70
C LYS A 275 16.83 1.53 4.24
N CYS A 276 15.63 2.05 3.96
CA CYS A 276 15.19 2.39 2.61
C CYS A 276 14.83 3.87 2.55
N ASN A 277 15.44 4.61 1.63
CA ASN A 277 15.04 5.99 1.35
C ASN A 277 13.71 5.99 0.60
N TRP A 278 12.94 7.07 0.77
CA TRP A 278 11.69 7.25 0.05
C TRP A 278 11.46 8.71 -0.37
N LYS A 279 10.76 8.86 -1.49
CA LYS A 279 10.29 10.10 -2.11
C LYS A 279 8.92 9.82 -2.75
N PRO A 280 8.20 10.83 -3.31
CA PRO A 280 6.99 10.56 -4.07
C PRO A 280 7.22 9.53 -5.18
N GLY A 281 6.33 8.54 -5.27
CA GLY A 281 6.47 7.38 -6.17
C GLY A 281 7.22 6.18 -5.58
N SER A 282 7.79 6.29 -4.37
CA SER A 282 8.34 5.14 -3.66
C SER A 282 7.22 4.25 -3.09
N ILE A 283 7.46 2.93 -3.10
CA ILE A 283 6.63 1.94 -2.40
C ILE A 283 7.49 1.03 -1.54
N TYR A 284 6.92 0.57 -0.44
CA TYR A 284 7.56 -0.41 0.43
C TYR A 284 6.52 -1.18 1.24
N SER A 285 6.94 -2.33 1.78
CA SER A 285 6.10 -3.17 2.61
C SER A 285 6.94 -3.82 3.70
N PRO A 286 6.73 -3.43 4.98
CA PRO A 286 7.41 -4.09 6.09
C PRO A 286 6.99 -5.57 6.18
N PRO A 287 7.95 -6.51 6.32
CA PRO A 287 7.63 -7.92 6.54
C PRO A 287 6.83 -8.16 7.82
N ASP A 288 6.15 -9.31 7.87
CA ASP A 288 5.42 -9.75 9.06
C ASP A 288 6.32 -9.76 10.30
N GLY A 289 5.85 -9.17 11.40
CA GLY A 289 6.59 -9.10 12.65
C GLY A 289 7.85 -8.24 12.63
N TRP A 290 8.09 -7.45 11.57
CA TRP A 290 9.20 -6.51 11.56
C TRP A 290 8.79 -5.16 12.12
N PHE A 291 9.53 -4.68 13.11
CA PHE A 291 9.43 -3.29 13.53
C PHE A 291 9.78 -2.37 12.37
N HIS A 292 9.05 -1.28 12.25
CA HIS A 292 9.35 -0.25 11.27
C HIS A 292 8.95 1.13 11.80
N THR A 293 9.71 2.15 11.37
CA THR A 293 9.46 3.55 11.68
C THR A 293 9.65 4.41 10.46
N HIS A 294 8.76 5.38 10.24
CA HIS A 294 8.74 6.27 9.08
C HIS A 294 9.28 7.64 9.46
N LEU A 295 10.39 8.05 8.86
CA LEU A 295 11.15 9.22 9.26
C LEU A 295 11.07 10.30 8.18
N ASN A 296 10.35 11.40 8.46
CA ASN A 296 10.21 12.53 7.54
C ASN A 296 11.34 13.55 7.75
N SER A 297 12.42 13.38 7.03
CA SER A 297 13.54 14.33 7.00
C SER A 297 13.44 15.38 5.89
N GLY A 298 12.33 15.41 5.16
CA GLY A 298 12.05 16.38 4.11
C GLY A 298 11.45 17.69 4.63
N PRO A 299 11.40 18.75 3.81
CA PRO A 299 10.97 20.08 4.23
C PRO A 299 9.44 20.25 4.36
N GLU A 300 8.67 19.28 3.87
CA GLU A 300 7.19 19.34 3.86
C GLU A 300 6.58 18.22 4.73
N PRO A 301 5.29 18.34 5.09
CA PRO A 301 4.57 17.22 5.69
C PRO A 301 4.63 15.98 4.78
N ALA A 302 5.04 14.85 5.34
CA ALA A 302 5.01 13.59 4.62
C ALA A 302 3.59 13.05 4.52
N ARG A 303 3.28 12.40 3.39
CA ARG A 303 2.00 11.75 3.17
C ARG A 303 2.18 10.40 2.51
N HIS A 304 1.60 9.38 3.14
CA HIS A 304 1.58 8.02 2.63
C HIS A 304 0.15 7.55 2.39
N VAL A 305 -0.04 6.79 1.32
CA VAL A 305 -1.23 5.96 1.09
C VAL A 305 -0.85 4.54 1.44
N ALA A 306 -1.48 3.97 2.46
CA ALA A 306 -1.31 2.57 2.80
C ALA A 306 -2.51 1.77 2.31
N LEU A 307 -2.25 0.63 1.67
CA LEU A 307 -3.25 -0.29 1.13
C LEU A 307 -2.99 -1.69 1.69
N ARG A 308 -4.04 -2.41 2.08
CA ARG A 308 -3.92 -3.77 2.61
C ARG A 308 -5.18 -4.57 2.39
N LEU A 309 -5.07 -5.88 2.42
CA LEU A 309 -6.24 -6.75 2.49
C LEU A 309 -7.05 -6.44 3.75
N GLY A 310 -8.35 -6.30 3.62
CA GLY A 310 -9.31 -6.07 4.68
C GLY A 310 -10.44 -5.16 4.25
N SER A 311 -11.54 -5.24 4.95
CA SER A 311 -12.67 -4.33 4.82
C SER A 311 -13.37 -4.24 6.16
N ARG A 312 -13.86 -3.05 6.51
CA ARG A 312 -14.70 -2.85 7.69
C ARG A 312 -16.15 -3.03 7.36
N LYS A 313 -16.55 -2.74 6.11
CA LYS A 313 -17.90 -2.97 5.62
C LYS A 313 -18.15 -4.47 5.45
N ASN A 314 -17.20 -5.18 4.85
CA ASN A 314 -17.30 -6.60 4.49
C ASN A 314 -16.12 -7.37 5.09
N PRO A 315 -16.05 -7.57 6.43
CA PRO A 315 -14.92 -8.21 7.08
C PRO A 315 -14.78 -9.67 6.64
N THR A 316 -13.56 -10.06 6.30
CA THR A 316 -13.22 -11.45 5.99
C THR A 316 -12.57 -12.14 7.20
N ALA A 317 -12.77 -13.45 7.33
CA ALA A 317 -12.13 -14.23 8.40
C ALA A 317 -10.59 -14.18 8.32
N ILE A 318 -10.02 -14.07 7.12
CA ILE A 318 -8.57 -13.95 6.91
C ILE A 318 -8.06 -12.65 7.56
N HIS A 319 -8.71 -11.52 7.26
CA HIS A 319 -8.36 -10.24 7.87
C HIS A 319 -8.57 -10.27 9.38
N ASP A 320 -9.67 -10.84 9.83
CA ASP A 320 -9.99 -10.93 11.25
C ASP A 320 -9.01 -11.83 12.01
N ALA A 321 -8.55 -12.93 11.41
CA ALA A 321 -7.56 -13.81 12.01
C ALA A 321 -6.19 -13.12 12.18
N SER A 322 -5.74 -12.34 11.18
CA SER A 322 -4.47 -11.60 11.26
C SER A 322 -4.53 -10.41 12.24
N THR A 323 -5.72 -9.93 12.57
CA THR A 323 -5.94 -8.75 13.42
C THR A 323 -6.67 -9.06 14.74
N ARG A 324 -7.24 -10.26 14.91
CA ARG A 324 -8.08 -10.64 16.07
C ARG A 324 -7.43 -10.36 17.40
N ASN A 325 -6.15 -10.67 17.52
CA ASN A 325 -5.42 -10.51 18.78
C ASN A 325 -4.67 -9.17 18.84
N ASN A 326 -4.74 -8.31 17.78
CA ASN A 326 -3.86 -7.15 17.70
C ASN A 326 -4.40 -5.97 16.88
N ARG A 327 -5.74 -5.79 16.79
CA ARG A 327 -6.35 -4.63 16.08
C ARG A 327 -5.84 -3.29 16.60
N GLU A 328 -5.49 -3.22 17.88
CA GLU A 328 -4.95 -2.04 18.54
C GLU A 328 -3.43 -2.13 18.76
N GLY A 329 -2.81 -3.29 18.47
CA GLY A 329 -1.41 -3.54 18.72
C GLY A 329 -0.47 -2.44 18.20
N PRO A 330 -0.58 -2.02 16.93
CA PRO A 330 0.26 -0.96 16.38
C PRO A 330 0.05 0.44 16.98
N THR A 331 -0.93 0.60 17.85
CA THR A 331 -1.25 1.85 18.56
C THR A 331 -1.21 1.71 20.08
N THR A 332 -0.88 0.51 20.56
CA THR A 332 -0.73 0.17 21.99
C THR A 332 0.73 -0.16 22.28
N SER A 333 1.24 0.37 23.37
CA SER A 333 2.64 0.16 23.80
C SER A 333 2.95 -1.32 23.99
N LEU A 334 4.19 -1.74 23.67
CA LEU A 334 4.72 -3.06 24.03
C LEU A 334 4.60 -3.31 25.54
N ARG A 335 4.73 -2.28 26.38
CA ARG A 335 4.56 -2.40 27.84
C ARG A 335 3.14 -2.73 28.26
N GLU A 336 2.18 -2.49 27.38
CA GLU A 336 0.74 -2.75 27.59
C GLU A 336 0.25 -3.96 26.76
N GLY A 337 1.18 -4.76 26.22
CA GLY A 337 0.87 -5.94 25.41
C GLY A 337 0.55 -5.63 23.95
N GLY A 338 0.83 -4.42 23.47
CA GLY A 338 0.73 -4.04 22.06
C GLY A 338 1.99 -4.34 21.26
N THR A 339 2.18 -3.62 20.15
CA THR A 339 3.32 -3.78 19.24
C THR A 339 4.04 -2.46 18.92
N LEU A 340 3.72 -1.39 19.66
CA LEU A 340 4.31 -0.06 19.51
C LEU A 340 5.48 0.12 20.48
N ILE A 341 6.62 0.59 20.00
CA ILE A 341 7.76 1.03 20.81
C ILE A 341 7.55 2.51 21.16
N GLU A 342 7.46 2.82 22.47
CA GLU A 342 7.45 4.22 22.90
C GLU A 342 8.82 4.85 22.64
N TYR A 343 8.88 6.16 22.40
CA TYR A 343 10.15 6.85 22.11
C TYR A 343 11.19 6.65 23.22
N GLU A 344 10.76 6.53 24.46
CA GLU A 344 11.64 6.27 25.62
C GLU A 344 12.23 4.86 25.62
N ASP A 345 11.60 3.94 24.92
CA ASP A 345 12.01 2.53 24.80
C ASP A 345 12.77 2.23 23.53
N GLU A 346 12.78 3.16 22.55
CA GLU A 346 13.46 2.97 21.27
C GLU A 346 15.00 3.08 21.38
N ASP A 347 15.68 2.74 20.32
CA ASP A 347 17.13 2.91 20.21
C ASP A 347 17.49 4.40 20.02
N PRO A 348 18.32 4.99 20.89
CA PRO A 348 18.74 6.39 20.78
C PRO A 348 19.42 6.73 19.43
N GLU A 349 19.99 5.74 18.76
CA GLU A 349 20.62 5.90 17.45
C GLU A 349 19.58 6.31 16.37
N ILE A 350 18.31 5.92 16.52
CA ILE A 350 17.23 6.32 15.59
C ILE A 350 17.05 7.84 15.62
N LEU A 351 16.93 8.43 16.80
CA LEU A 351 16.81 9.90 16.93
C LEU A 351 18.07 10.61 16.43
N ARG A 352 19.26 10.11 16.81
CA ARG A 352 20.54 10.69 16.37
C ARG A 352 20.66 10.72 14.85
N ALA A 353 20.45 9.58 14.20
CA ALA A 353 20.50 9.47 12.75
C ALA A 353 19.41 10.30 12.05
N PHE A 354 18.23 10.43 12.67
CA PHE A 354 17.17 11.29 12.16
C PHE A 354 17.55 12.77 12.21
N GLN A 355 18.10 13.24 13.31
CA GLN A 355 18.56 14.62 13.44
C GLN A 355 19.66 14.96 12.45
N GLU A 356 20.59 14.04 12.18
CA GLU A 356 21.63 14.19 11.15
C GLU A 356 20.99 14.29 9.75
N ALA A 357 20.00 13.43 9.44
CA ALA A 357 19.30 13.47 8.15
C ALA A 357 18.50 14.78 7.97
N CYS A 358 17.85 15.26 9.02
CA CYS A 358 17.18 16.56 9.01
C CYS A 358 18.18 17.70 8.74
N ASN A 359 19.28 17.74 9.48
CA ASN A 359 20.31 18.77 9.31
C ASN A 359 20.88 18.76 7.88
N LYS A 360 21.16 17.58 7.32
CA LYS A 360 21.63 17.44 5.93
C LYS A 360 20.63 18.02 4.92
N ASN A 361 19.35 17.95 5.20
CA ASN A 361 18.28 18.45 4.33
C ASN A 361 17.86 19.90 4.66
N GLY A 362 18.53 20.57 5.61
CA GLY A 362 18.16 21.92 6.06
C GLY A 362 16.83 21.96 6.83
N VAL A 363 16.44 20.86 7.41
CA VAL A 363 15.19 20.71 8.19
C VAL A 363 15.52 20.73 9.69
N GLN A 364 14.75 21.47 10.47
CA GLN A 364 14.86 21.40 11.92
C GLN A 364 14.08 20.17 12.44
N SER A 365 14.75 19.31 13.23
CA SER A 365 14.03 18.25 13.96
C SER A 365 13.06 18.87 14.98
N ARG A 366 11.83 18.41 14.96
CA ARG A 366 10.74 18.79 15.86
C ARG A 366 10.43 17.70 16.90
N MET A 367 11.27 16.66 16.96
CA MET A 367 11.11 15.62 17.96
C MET A 367 11.29 16.22 19.37
N PRO A 368 10.42 15.85 20.33
CA PRO A 368 10.59 16.29 21.70
C PRO A 368 11.88 15.71 22.30
N PRO A 369 12.43 16.33 23.36
CA PRO A 369 13.49 15.70 24.14
C PRO A 369 12.99 14.35 24.69
N ILE A 370 13.80 13.30 24.48
CA ILE A 370 13.45 11.94 24.91
C ILE A 370 14.35 11.56 26.11
N THR A 371 13.71 11.13 27.20
CA THR A 371 14.40 10.50 28.33
C THR A 371 14.30 8.99 28.19
N TYR A 372 15.38 8.36 27.73
CA TYR A 372 15.41 6.93 27.50
C TYR A 372 15.36 6.12 28.80
N ARG A 373 14.57 5.06 28.80
CA ARG A 373 14.46 4.14 29.95
C ARG A 373 15.67 3.20 29.97
N ASN A 374 16.06 2.79 31.17
CA ASN A 374 17.20 1.89 31.38
C ASN A 374 16.81 0.39 31.36
N ASP A 375 15.52 0.07 31.37
CA ASP A 375 14.97 -1.30 31.37
C ASP A 375 14.44 -1.66 29.94
N PRO A 376 15.27 -2.24 29.06
CA PRO A 376 14.86 -2.60 27.72
C PRO A 376 13.74 -3.64 27.74
N ILE A 377 12.80 -3.51 26.78
CA ILE A 377 11.72 -4.49 26.62
C ILE A 377 12.25 -5.68 25.83
N MET A 378 12.10 -6.88 26.40
CA MET A 378 12.34 -8.12 25.66
C MET A 378 11.10 -8.46 24.83
N VAL A 379 11.30 -8.66 23.53
CA VAL A 379 10.26 -9.07 22.59
C VAL A 379 10.48 -10.53 22.24
N TYR A 380 9.50 -11.37 22.52
CA TYR A 380 9.56 -12.81 22.27
C TYR A 380 8.72 -13.23 21.07
#